data_82af169b760b1ad8a7c23ae947672b0c
#
_entry.id   82af169b760b1ad8a7c23ae947672b0c
#
_cell.length_a   1.000
_cell.length_b   1.000
_cell.length_c   1.000
_cell.angle_alpha   90.00
_cell.angle_beta   90.00
_cell.angle_gamma   90.00
#
_symmetry.space_group_name_H-M   'P 1'
#
loop_
_entity.id
_entity.type
_entity.pdbx_description
1 polymer ?
#
loop_
_entity_poly.entity_id
_entity_poly.type
_entity_poly.pdbx_seq_one_letter_code
_entity_poly.pdbx_strand_id
1 'polypeptide(L)'
;MSDVMFISALGKETVVRTLTDCIFAKNSIKELAQQTQDCFVMTHRSYLVNPQYITAIRRYAITMQDGTELPVPRKKYDESRRQILSV
;
A
#
# COMPACT_ATOMS: atom_id res chain seq x y z
N MET A 1 -6.83 5.72 -10.58
CA MET A 1 -6.15 5.28 -9.32
C MET A 1 -4.82 5.96 -9.07
N SER A 2 -4.44 6.91 -9.93
CA SER A 2 -3.14 7.58 -9.81
C SER A 2 -3.01 8.46 -8.56
N ASP A 3 -4.13 8.89 -7.97
CA ASP A 3 -4.10 9.74 -6.78
C ASP A 3 -4.10 8.95 -5.46
N VAL A 4 -4.17 7.65 -5.54
CA VAL A 4 -4.24 6.80 -4.35
C VAL A 4 -2.83 6.48 -3.87
N MET A 5 -2.53 6.83 -2.62
CA MET A 5 -1.23 6.51 -2.01
C MET A 5 -1.18 5.06 -1.54
N PHE A 6 -2.17 4.66 -0.77
CA PHE A 6 -2.25 3.28 -0.28
C PHE A 6 -3.67 2.95 0.12
N ILE A 7 -3.92 1.67 0.28
CA ILE A 7 -5.20 1.13 0.72
C ILE A 7 -4.95 0.28 1.94
N SER A 8 -5.75 0.47 2.98
CA SER A 8 -5.61 -0.30 4.21
C SER A 8 -6.92 -1.01 4.56
N ALA A 9 -6.80 -2.16 5.19
CA ALA A 9 -7.94 -2.90 5.71
C ALA A 9 -8.01 -2.72 7.21
N LEU A 10 -9.12 -2.16 7.71
CA LEU A 10 -9.37 -1.94 9.13
C LEU A 10 -10.61 -2.72 9.52
N GLY A 11 -10.41 -3.91 10.08
CA GLY A 11 -11.53 -4.79 10.39
C GLY A 11 -12.26 -5.21 9.12
N LYS A 12 -13.54 -4.87 9.04
CA LYS A 12 -14.36 -5.18 7.87
C LYS A 12 -14.37 -4.08 6.82
N GLU A 13 -13.71 -2.96 7.12
CA GLU A 13 -13.72 -1.81 6.23
C GLU A 13 -12.40 -1.68 5.48
N THR A 14 -12.48 -1.19 4.26
CA THR A 14 -11.32 -0.87 3.44
C THR A 14 -11.25 0.64 3.28
N VAL A 15 -10.08 1.21 3.57
CA VAL A 15 -9.85 2.65 3.50
C VAL A 15 -8.87 2.95 2.38
N VAL A 16 -9.31 3.78 1.43
CA VAL A 16 -8.48 4.24 0.32
C VAL A 16 -7.94 5.62 0.70
N ARG A 17 -6.61 5.74 0.81
CA ARG A 17 -5.98 6.98 1.21
C ARG A 17 -5.37 7.68 0.01
N THR A 18 -5.84 8.91 -0.24
CA THR A 18 -5.23 9.78 -1.25
C THR A 18 -4.40 10.86 -0.55
N LEU A 19 -3.78 11.75 -1.31
CA LEU A 19 -3.01 12.85 -0.71
C LEU A 19 -3.89 13.82 0.08
N THR A 20 -5.15 13.93 -0.26
CA THR A 20 -6.04 14.91 0.36
C THR A 20 -7.21 14.29 1.10
N ASP A 21 -7.56 13.05 0.79
CA ASP A 21 -8.79 12.45 1.28
C ASP A 21 -8.61 11.03 1.80
N CYS A 22 -9.61 10.60 2.54
CA CYS A 22 -9.72 9.25 3.07
C CYS A 22 -11.09 8.73 2.67
N ILE A 23 -11.14 7.71 1.84
CA ILE A 23 -12.38 7.20 1.25
C ILE A 23 -12.62 5.77 1.72
N PHE A 24 -13.83 5.49 2.20
CA PHE A 24 -14.20 4.14 2.59
C PHE A 24 -14.72 3.38 1.38
N ALA A 25 -14.24 2.16 1.19
CA ALA A 25 -14.64 1.31 0.08
C ALA A 25 -15.28 0.03 0.60
N LYS A 26 -16.24 -0.47 -0.16
CA LYS A 26 -16.93 -1.72 0.17
C LYS A 26 -16.16 -2.95 -0.29
N ASN A 27 -15.25 -2.79 -1.23
CA ASN A 27 -14.46 -3.89 -1.75
C ASN A 27 -13.42 -4.34 -0.73
N SER A 28 -13.14 -5.62 -0.68
CA SER A 28 -12.06 -6.12 0.17
C SER A 28 -10.71 -5.71 -0.40
N ILE A 29 -9.68 -5.69 0.45
CA ILE A 29 -8.34 -5.35 0.00
C ILE A 29 -7.83 -6.38 -1.02
N LYS A 30 -8.25 -7.64 -0.91
CA LYS A 30 -7.90 -8.68 -1.87
C LYS A 30 -8.47 -8.39 -3.26
N GLU A 31 -9.72 -7.94 -3.31
CA GLU A 31 -10.35 -7.59 -4.57
C GLU A 31 -9.63 -6.41 -5.22
N LEU A 32 -9.31 -5.40 -4.43
CA LEU A 32 -8.61 -4.22 -4.93
C LEU A 32 -7.18 -4.58 -5.36
N ALA A 33 -6.53 -5.50 -4.66
CA ALA A 33 -5.20 -5.96 -5.04
C ALA A 33 -5.21 -6.63 -6.41
N GLN A 34 -6.24 -7.42 -6.69
CA GLN A 34 -6.36 -8.07 -8.00
C GLN A 34 -6.58 -7.06 -9.13
N GLN A 35 -7.32 -5.99 -8.85
CA GLN A 35 -7.60 -4.95 -9.83
C GLN A 35 -6.40 -4.04 -10.09
N THR A 36 -5.45 -3.98 -9.16
CA THR A 36 -4.34 -3.03 -9.20
C THR A 36 -2.96 -3.69 -9.26
N GLN A 37 -2.89 -4.94 -9.69
CA GLN A 37 -1.64 -5.73 -9.71
C GLN A 37 -0.48 -5.02 -10.41
N ASP A 38 -0.78 -4.26 -11.45
CA ASP A 38 0.26 -3.61 -12.24
C ASP A 38 0.76 -2.30 -11.62
N CYS A 39 0.00 -1.74 -10.68
CA CYS A 39 0.26 -0.40 -10.15
C CYS A 39 0.59 -0.39 -8.67
N PHE A 40 0.09 -1.35 -7.91
CA PHE A 40 0.22 -1.37 -6.46
C PHE A 40 0.95 -2.63 -5.99
N VAL A 41 1.60 -2.52 -4.84
CA VAL A 41 2.32 -3.64 -4.22
C VAL A 41 1.68 -3.97 -2.89
N MET A 42 1.37 -5.24 -2.66
CA MET A 42 0.85 -5.68 -1.38
C MET A 42 2.02 -5.97 -0.43
N THR A 43 2.32 -5.01 0.43
CA THR A 43 3.43 -5.10 1.38
C THR A 43 3.05 -5.77 2.68
N HIS A 44 1.76 -5.90 2.93
CA HIS A 44 1.21 -6.47 4.15
C HIS A 44 -0.18 -6.97 3.81
N ARG A 45 -0.67 -7.99 4.53
CA ARG A 45 -2.03 -8.50 4.27
C ARG A 45 -3.12 -7.44 4.42
N SER A 46 -2.82 -6.35 5.12
CA SER A 46 -3.76 -5.26 5.36
C SER A 46 -3.39 -3.97 4.63
N TYR A 47 -2.34 -3.98 3.82
CA TYR A 47 -1.90 -2.77 3.11
C TYR A 47 -1.55 -3.05 1.67
N LEU A 48 -2.04 -2.18 0.81
CA LEU A 48 -1.77 -2.19 -0.63
C LEU A 48 -1.20 -0.81 -0.97
N VAL A 49 0.04 -0.74 -1.43
CA VAL A 49 0.80 0.50 -1.50
C VAL A 49 1.10 0.89 -2.94
N ASN A 50 0.93 2.17 -3.25
CA ASN A 50 1.32 2.72 -4.55
C ASN A 50 2.80 3.15 -4.48
N PRO A 51 3.69 2.48 -5.23
CA PRO A 51 5.12 2.80 -5.16
C PRO A 51 5.47 4.23 -5.53
N GLN A 52 4.64 4.90 -6.33
CA GLN A 52 4.90 6.29 -6.74
C GLN A 52 4.88 7.26 -5.56
N TYR A 53 4.25 6.89 -4.46
CA TYR A 53 4.13 7.75 -3.30
C TYR A 53 5.01 7.32 -2.14
N ILE A 54 5.96 6.42 -2.39
CA ILE A 54 6.92 5.97 -1.38
C ILE A 54 8.13 6.89 -1.40
N THR A 55 8.48 7.44 -0.23
CA THR A 55 9.67 8.31 -0.11
C THR A 55 10.86 7.57 0.47
N ALA A 56 10.62 6.52 1.26
CA ALA A 56 11.71 5.75 1.86
C ALA A 56 11.28 4.33 2.15
N ILE A 57 12.21 3.40 1.99
CA ILE A 57 12.04 2.00 2.36
C ILE A 57 13.07 1.67 3.42
N ARG A 58 12.61 1.23 4.58
CA ARG A 58 13.49 0.79 5.66
C ARG A 58 13.15 -0.64 6.04
N ARG A 59 14.02 -1.28 6.76
CA ARG A 59 13.68 -2.58 7.34
C ARG A 59 12.58 -2.38 8.32
N TYR A 60 11.65 -2.87 7.98
CA TYR A 60 10.32 -3.40 8.05
C TYR A 60 9.31 -2.27 8.09
N ALA A 61 9.60 -1.18 7.38
CA ALA A 61 8.67 -0.06 7.26
C ALA A 61 8.85 0.66 5.93
N ILE A 62 7.75 1.22 5.46
CA ILE A 62 7.72 2.06 4.25
C ILE A 62 7.18 3.41 4.67
N THR A 63 7.87 4.49 4.26
CA THR A 63 7.41 5.85 4.51
C THR A 63 6.74 6.39 3.26
N MET A 64 5.53 6.86 3.41
CA MET A 64 4.76 7.46 2.32
C MET A 64 5.03 8.95 2.21
N GLN A 65 4.57 9.54 1.10
CA GLN A 65 4.84 10.94 0.79
C GLN A 65 4.30 11.91 1.83
N ASP A 66 3.23 11.55 2.52
CA ASP A 66 2.63 12.38 3.58
C ASP A 66 3.26 12.14 4.97
N GLY A 67 4.30 11.31 5.04
CA GLY A 67 4.95 10.98 6.29
C GLY A 67 4.40 9.75 7.00
N THR A 68 3.37 9.13 6.48
CA THR A 68 2.80 7.92 7.07
C THR A 68 3.77 6.75 6.95
N GLU A 69 3.98 6.02 8.03
CA GLU A 69 4.79 4.81 8.02
C GLU A 69 3.89 3.58 8.04
N LEU A 70 4.15 2.65 7.13
CA LEU A 70 3.40 1.40 7.03
C LEU A 70 4.32 0.22 7.32
N PRO A 71 3.87 -0.75 8.11
CA PRO A 71 4.71 -1.92 8.44
C PRO A 71 4.86 -2.87 7.27
N VAL A 72 6.02 -3.48 7.16
CA VAL A 72 6.27 -4.54 6.18
C VAL A 72 6.74 -5.78 6.97
N PRO A 73 6.00 -6.89 6.94
CA PRO A 73 6.42 -8.09 7.65
C PRO A 73 7.79 -8.57 7.16
N ARG A 74 8.57 -9.09 8.08
CA ARG A 74 9.91 -9.57 7.78
C ARG A 74 9.92 -10.55 6.60
N LYS A 75 8.95 -11.43 6.54
CA LYS A 75 8.85 -12.43 5.48
C LYS A 75 8.56 -11.83 4.11
N LYS A 76 7.97 -10.65 4.07
CA LYS A 76 7.59 -9.99 2.82
C LYS A 76 8.53 -8.84 2.45
N TYR A 77 9.50 -8.53 3.28
CA TYR A 77 10.33 -7.35 3.06
C TYR A 77 11.12 -7.43 1.75
N ASP A 78 11.82 -8.52 1.52
CA ASP A 78 12.65 -8.64 0.31
C ASP A 78 11.83 -8.65 -0.96
N GLU A 79 10.71 -9.36 -0.95
CA GLU A 79 9.80 -9.42 -2.10
C GLU A 79 9.19 -8.05 -2.38
N SER A 80 8.69 -7.39 -1.34
CA SER A 80 8.08 -6.07 -1.48
C SER A 80 9.08 -5.05 -1.99
N ARG A 81 10.30 -5.06 -1.44
CA ARG A 81 11.35 -4.15 -1.86
C ARG A 81 11.68 -4.35 -3.34
N ARG A 82 11.79 -5.58 -3.78
CA ARG A 82 12.07 -5.88 -5.19
C ARG A 82 10.95 -5.38 -6.09
N GLN A 83 9.71 -5.62 -5.72
CA GLN A 83 8.56 -5.18 -6.51
C GLN A 83 8.50 -3.65 -6.59
N ILE A 84 8.76 -2.97 -5.50
CA ILE A 84 8.73 -1.52 -5.45
C ILE A 84 9.85 -0.93 -6.32
N LEU A 85 11.05 -1.48 -6.24
CA LEU A 85 12.20 -0.97 -6.98
C LEU A 85 12.15 -1.29 -8.47
N SER A 86 11.36 -2.27 -8.88
CA SER A 86 11.24 -2.65 -10.28
C SER A 86 10.16 -1.87 -11.04
N VAL A 87 9.41 -1.03 -10.36
CA VAL A 87 8.32 -0.26 -10.97
C VAL A 87 8.82 1.06 -11.57
#